data_18423d4adcc00888459044822c674bbf
#
_entry.id   18423d4adcc00888459044822c674bbf
#
_cell.length_a   1.000
_cell.length_b   1.000
_cell.length_c   1.000
_cell.angle_alpha   90.00
_cell.angle_beta   90.00
_cell.angle_gamma   90.00
#
_symmetry.space_group_name_H-M   'P 1'
#
loop_
_entity.id
_entity.type
_entity.pdbx_description
1 polymer ?
#
loop_
_entity_poly.entity_id
_entity_poly.type
_entity_poly.pdbx_seq_one_letter_code
_entity_poly.pdbx_strand_id
1 'polypeptide(L)'
;LRRTATLSLLALTLIAATPKPASHTIKVAVWPDATDGPPLAAKDLTVTVAGKPSQVLDVKGPGDDLFVIAVLDLTGDLSLAEPAKDALAADIEKLPQPTAVAVMRAQDGAKVLADPGTDRAAAVSAVRDLPVSGKAALLDCVETVMQLADSILAKTGVRVAVLYVTDSDPENYREDFTNPVINSSDTHDLSRKFPEALVQEKISKVAAVLAGRQAPLFVVHLRYRSDRLGEAYQSGLKQLAEVTGGSAIFCRSSEEIADAIQRTLGLITSSYSVTVALPEVRSKSLDLKLDAGGYNLTYRTRFVLKER
;
A
#
# COMPACT_ATOMS: atom_id res chain seq x y z
N LEU A 1 -61.40 23.56 56.13
CA LEU A 1 -61.01 22.99 54.84
C LEU A 1 -59.80 23.76 54.32
N ARG A 2 -58.59 23.13 54.36
CA ARG A 2 -57.36 23.69 53.76
C ARG A 2 -56.98 22.77 52.59
N ARG A 3 -56.92 23.35 51.39
CA ARG A 3 -56.46 22.71 50.20
C ARG A 3 -54.96 22.94 50.07
N THR A 4 -54.18 21.91 50.08
CA THR A 4 -52.74 21.87 49.76
C THR A 4 -52.55 21.65 48.23
N ALA A 5 -51.94 22.64 47.59
CA ALA A 5 -51.56 22.52 46.17
C ALA A 5 -50.17 21.88 46.07
N THR A 6 -50.09 20.73 45.37
CA THR A 6 -48.84 20.03 45.04
C THR A 6 -48.27 20.61 43.75
N LEU A 7 -47.09 21.22 43.82
CA LEU A 7 -46.32 21.67 42.66
C LEU A 7 -45.54 20.45 42.06
N SER A 8 -45.91 20.06 40.87
CA SER A 8 -45.14 19.07 40.11
C SER A 8 -43.99 19.73 39.37
N LEU A 9 -42.76 19.40 39.76
CA LEU A 9 -41.55 19.84 39.11
C LEU A 9 -41.28 18.97 37.86
N LEU A 10 -41.40 19.55 36.67
CA LEU A 10 -41.11 18.91 35.40
C LEU A 10 -39.59 18.96 35.19
N ALA A 11 -38.91 17.84 35.36
CA ALA A 11 -37.49 17.69 35.04
C ALA A 11 -37.30 17.57 33.52
N LEU A 12 -36.75 18.62 32.91
CA LEU A 12 -36.37 18.66 31.49
C LEU A 12 -35.05 17.91 31.36
N THR A 13 -35.08 16.66 30.91
CA THR A 13 -33.86 15.89 30.56
C THR A 13 -33.31 16.41 29.23
N LEU A 14 -32.18 17.11 29.30
CA LEU A 14 -31.38 17.45 28.15
C LEU A 14 -30.81 16.15 27.56
N ILE A 15 -31.38 15.69 26.45
CA ILE A 15 -30.79 14.60 25.65
C ILE A 15 -29.57 15.21 24.94
N ALA A 16 -28.39 14.93 25.46
CA ALA A 16 -27.14 15.22 24.78
C ALA A 16 -27.14 14.45 23.45
N ALA A 17 -27.24 15.16 22.34
CA ALA A 17 -27.12 14.57 21.01
C ALA A 17 -25.74 13.94 20.93
N THR A 18 -25.69 12.60 20.88
CA THR A 18 -24.46 11.88 20.56
C THR A 18 -23.96 12.36 19.20
N PRO A 19 -22.69 12.78 19.08
CA PRO A 19 -22.17 13.24 17.80
C PRO A 19 -22.31 12.09 16.81
N LYS A 20 -22.97 12.37 15.67
CA LYS A 20 -23.09 11.46 14.54
C LYS A 20 -21.66 11.03 14.16
N PRO A 21 -21.35 9.73 14.07
CA PRO A 21 -20.00 9.31 13.77
C PRO A 21 -19.54 9.97 12.47
N ALA A 22 -18.37 10.56 12.49
CA ALA A 22 -17.76 11.20 11.33
C ALA A 22 -17.73 10.18 10.19
N SER A 23 -18.47 10.43 9.14
CA SER A 23 -18.79 9.43 8.11
C SER A 23 -17.59 9.06 7.20
N HIS A 24 -16.45 9.75 7.35
CA HIS A 24 -15.28 9.56 6.51
C HIS A 24 -14.00 9.59 7.32
N THR A 25 -13.18 8.56 7.14
CA THR A 25 -11.84 8.47 7.74
C THR A 25 -10.81 8.12 6.67
N ILE A 26 -9.56 8.50 6.88
CA ILE A 26 -8.41 7.97 6.17
C ILE A 26 -7.50 7.26 7.16
N LYS A 27 -6.82 6.21 6.68
CA LYS A 27 -5.76 5.52 7.40
C LYS A 27 -4.44 5.80 6.70
N VAL A 28 -3.45 6.17 7.47
CA VAL A 28 -2.15 6.63 6.99
C VAL A 28 -1.06 5.78 7.62
N ALA A 29 -0.21 5.19 6.81
CA ALA A 29 1.02 4.55 7.30
C ALA A 29 2.04 5.64 7.65
N VAL A 30 2.65 5.52 8.84
CA VAL A 30 3.56 6.51 9.41
C VAL A 30 4.78 5.82 9.99
N TRP A 31 5.95 6.40 9.78
CA TRP A 31 7.23 5.98 10.35
C TRP A 31 7.86 7.14 11.10
N PRO A 32 8.03 7.04 12.43
CA PRO A 32 8.85 7.99 13.18
C PRO A 32 10.33 7.77 12.86
N ASP A 33 11.10 8.85 12.74
CA ASP A 33 12.55 8.79 12.45
C ASP A 33 13.35 8.18 13.63
N ALA A 34 12.82 8.30 14.86
CA ALA A 34 13.46 7.74 16.05
C ALA A 34 12.84 6.38 16.41
N THR A 35 13.63 5.32 16.32
CA THR A 35 13.20 3.95 16.67
C THR A 35 13.22 3.72 18.19
N ASP A 36 13.99 4.49 18.95
CA ASP A 36 14.21 4.30 20.40
C ASP A 36 13.32 5.19 21.29
N GLY A 37 12.35 5.88 20.68
CA GLY A 37 11.42 6.74 21.40
C GLY A 37 10.23 5.98 21.98
N PRO A 38 9.41 6.64 22.85
CA PRO A 38 8.16 6.06 23.31
C PRO A 38 7.22 5.78 22.14
N PRO A 39 6.35 4.75 22.25
CA PRO A 39 5.38 4.44 21.21
C PRO A 39 4.50 5.65 20.86
N LEU A 40 4.26 5.86 19.57
CA LEU A 40 3.41 6.93 19.07
C LEU A 40 1.97 6.71 19.55
N ALA A 41 1.38 7.67 20.24
CA ALA A 41 0.00 7.60 20.72
C ALA A 41 -0.86 8.73 20.13
N ALA A 42 -2.16 8.50 20.05
CA ALA A 42 -3.10 9.47 19.45
C ALA A 42 -3.06 10.86 20.11
N LYS A 43 -2.80 10.93 21.44
CA LYS A 43 -2.68 12.17 22.21
C LYS A 43 -1.45 13.00 21.85
N ASP A 44 -0.42 12.36 21.30
CA ASP A 44 0.86 12.99 20.96
C ASP A 44 0.88 13.52 19.51
N LEU A 45 -0.21 13.27 18.76
CA LEU A 45 -0.35 13.67 17.37
C LEU A 45 -1.31 14.85 17.22
N THR A 46 -0.85 15.90 16.56
CA THR A 46 -1.72 16.92 15.97
C THR A 46 -1.86 16.69 14.48
N VAL A 47 -3.08 16.87 13.98
CA VAL A 47 -3.38 16.63 12.58
C VAL A 47 -4.17 17.77 11.95
N THR A 48 -3.78 18.15 10.74
CA THR A 48 -4.55 19.05 9.90
C THR A 48 -4.83 18.38 8.55
N VAL A 49 -6.06 18.52 8.07
CA VAL A 49 -6.51 18.00 6.77
C VAL A 49 -7.04 19.17 5.95
N ALA A 50 -6.47 19.39 4.77
CA ALA A 50 -6.79 20.55 3.92
C ALA A 50 -6.71 21.88 4.70
N GLY A 51 -5.71 22.05 5.56
CA GLY A 51 -5.50 23.24 6.39
C GLY A 51 -6.44 23.38 7.59
N LYS A 52 -7.38 22.45 7.82
CA LYS A 52 -8.29 22.46 8.96
C LYS A 52 -7.83 21.47 10.02
N PRO A 53 -7.88 21.84 11.33
CA PRO A 53 -7.64 20.90 12.40
C PRO A 53 -8.59 19.69 12.29
N SER A 54 -8.08 18.51 12.55
CA SER A 54 -8.83 17.27 12.52
C SER A 54 -8.47 16.38 13.70
N GLN A 55 -9.16 15.26 13.86
CA GLN A 55 -8.99 14.37 15.01
C GLN A 55 -8.29 13.08 14.58
N VAL A 56 -7.30 12.66 15.37
CA VAL A 56 -6.77 11.30 15.35
C VAL A 56 -7.75 10.42 16.13
N LEU A 57 -8.30 9.41 15.46
CA LEU A 57 -9.31 8.51 16.04
C LEU A 57 -8.66 7.26 16.63
N ASP A 58 -7.60 6.75 15.99
CA ASP A 58 -6.90 5.54 16.41
C ASP A 58 -5.46 5.55 15.92
N VAL A 59 -4.57 4.89 16.67
CA VAL A 59 -3.16 4.66 16.31
C VAL A 59 -2.84 3.21 16.60
N LYS A 60 -2.45 2.48 15.57
CA LYS A 60 -1.94 1.11 15.66
C LYS A 60 -0.44 1.11 15.44
N GLY A 61 0.30 0.49 16.35
CA GLY A 61 1.77 0.45 16.33
C GLY A 61 2.33 -0.90 15.83
N PRO A 62 3.67 -1.05 15.88
CA PRO A 62 4.36 -2.27 15.43
C PRO A 62 3.93 -3.56 16.17
N GLY A 63 3.44 -3.44 17.41
CA GLY A 63 2.93 -4.58 18.21
C GLY A 63 1.48 -4.99 17.93
N ASP A 64 0.75 -4.19 17.13
CA ASP A 64 -0.64 -4.49 16.79
C ASP A 64 -0.75 -5.39 15.55
N ASP A 65 -1.94 -5.95 15.33
CA ASP A 65 -2.23 -6.82 14.19
C ASP A 65 -1.80 -6.22 12.86
N LEU A 66 -1.07 -7.01 12.09
CA LEU A 66 -0.58 -6.67 10.76
C LEU A 66 -1.05 -7.72 9.75
N PHE A 67 -1.51 -7.28 8.59
CA PHE A 67 -1.81 -8.12 7.46
C PHE A 67 -0.91 -7.74 6.26
N VAL A 68 -0.11 -8.69 5.80
CA VAL A 68 0.78 -8.53 4.64
C VAL A 68 0.24 -9.34 3.47
N ILE A 69 0.03 -8.69 2.34
CA ILE A 69 -0.21 -9.36 1.06
C ILE A 69 1.13 -9.40 0.32
N ALA A 70 1.76 -10.58 0.30
CA ALA A 70 2.97 -10.83 -0.48
C ALA A 70 2.57 -11.26 -1.88
N VAL A 71 2.94 -10.49 -2.90
CA VAL A 71 2.63 -10.74 -4.30
C VAL A 71 3.91 -11.02 -5.05
N LEU A 72 3.96 -12.18 -5.70
CA LEU A 72 5.09 -12.61 -6.52
C LEU A 72 4.74 -12.47 -8.00
N ASP A 73 5.63 -11.83 -8.75
CA ASP A 73 5.54 -11.63 -10.19
C ASP A 73 6.90 -12.02 -10.81
N LEU A 74 7.19 -13.32 -10.79
CA LEU A 74 8.48 -13.92 -11.14
C LEU A 74 8.33 -14.73 -12.42
N THR A 75 8.90 -14.27 -13.53
CA THR A 75 8.57 -14.78 -14.86
C THR A 75 9.73 -15.29 -15.68
N GLY A 76 10.97 -14.98 -15.34
CA GLY A 76 12.02 -15.21 -16.31
C GLY A 76 13.33 -15.76 -15.76
N ASP A 77 13.93 -15.11 -14.81
CA ASP A 77 15.30 -15.38 -14.41
C ASP A 77 15.38 -16.19 -13.12
N LEU A 78 15.59 -17.49 -13.24
CA LEU A 78 15.74 -18.40 -12.10
C LEU A 78 16.89 -17.98 -11.17
N SER A 79 17.95 -17.37 -11.70
CA SER A 79 19.09 -16.92 -10.90
C SER A 79 18.73 -15.77 -9.94
N LEU A 80 17.64 -15.06 -10.19
CA LEU A 80 17.09 -14.01 -9.34
C LEU A 80 15.86 -14.51 -8.55
N ALA A 81 15.02 -15.30 -9.20
CA ALA A 81 13.75 -15.74 -8.63
C ALA A 81 13.93 -16.73 -7.49
N GLU A 82 14.83 -17.72 -7.60
CA GLU A 82 15.04 -18.70 -6.52
C GLU A 82 15.64 -18.05 -5.26
N PRO A 83 16.69 -17.19 -5.32
CA PRO A 83 17.12 -16.43 -4.15
C PRO A 83 16.03 -15.55 -3.53
N ALA A 84 15.16 -14.95 -4.35
CA ALA A 84 14.06 -14.14 -3.85
C ALA A 84 12.99 -14.97 -3.12
N LYS A 85 12.64 -16.15 -3.66
CA LYS A 85 11.70 -17.08 -3.01
C LYS A 85 12.27 -17.57 -1.68
N ASP A 86 13.55 -17.97 -1.65
CA ASP A 86 14.19 -18.46 -0.43
C ASP A 86 14.26 -17.37 0.64
N ALA A 87 14.68 -16.16 0.28
CA ALA A 87 14.75 -15.03 1.19
C ALA A 87 13.36 -14.66 1.75
N LEU A 88 12.37 -14.52 0.86
CA LEU A 88 11.00 -14.17 1.27
C LEU A 88 10.40 -15.25 2.19
N ALA A 89 10.57 -16.52 1.86
CA ALA A 89 10.09 -17.63 2.67
C ALA A 89 10.74 -17.62 4.07
N ALA A 90 12.07 -17.44 4.14
CA ALA A 90 12.81 -17.38 5.40
C ALA A 90 12.40 -16.17 6.26
N ASP A 91 12.08 -15.03 5.64
CA ASP A 91 11.69 -13.84 6.38
C ASP A 91 10.21 -13.88 6.80
N ILE A 92 9.31 -14.51 6.01
CA ILE A 92 7.94 -14.79 6.44
C ILE A 92 7.95 -15.63 7.74
N GLU A 93 8.84 -16.61 7.87
CA GLU A 93 8.96 -17.42 9.09
C GLU A 93 9.30 -16.58 10.34
N LYS A 94 10.07 -15.50 10.17
CA LYS A 94 10.58 -14.64 11.26
C LYS A 94 9.68 -13.45 11.58
N LEU A 95 8.64 -13.18 10.81
CA LEU A 95 7.77 -12.02 11.05
C LEU A 95 7.24 -12.01 12.48
N PRO A 96 7.14 -10.86 13.17
CA PRO A 96 6.61 -10.79 14.53
C PRO A 96 5.15 -11.24 14.57
N GLN A 97 4.72 -11.77 15.71
CA GLN A 97 3.30 -12.01 15.97
C GLN A 97 2.67 -10.72 16.54
N PRO A 98 1.39 -10.43 16.24
CA PRO A 98 0.51 -11.15 15.32
C PRO A 98 0.60 -10.55 13.89
N THR A 99 1.19 -11.29 12.96
CA THR A 99 1.20 -10.92 11.54
C THR A 99 0.55 -12.03 10.72
N ALA A 100 -0.53 -11.72 10.03
CA ALA A 100 -1.14 -12.61 9.04
C ALA A 100 -0.53 -12.34 7.66
N VAL A 101 -0.27 -13.39 6.89
CA VAL A 101 0.30 -13.30 5.55
C VAL A 101 -0.62 -14.01 4.56
N ALA A 102 -0.97 -13.31 3.47
CA ALA A 102 -1.50 -13.93 2.27
C ALA A 102 -0.43 -13.93 1.18
N VAL A 103 -0.37 -14.99 0.40
CA VAL A 103 0.53 -15.09 -0.75
C VAL A 103 -0.29 -15.11 -2.03
N MET A 104 0.07 -14.24 -2.96
CA MET A 104 -0.55 -14.15 -4.28
C MET A 104 0.53 -14.25 -5.37
N ARG A 105 0.15 -14.74 -6.52
CA ARG A 105 0.93 -14.57 -7.74
C ARG A 105 0.27 -13.51 -8.63
N ALA A 106 1.08 -12.79 -9.40
CA ALA A 106 0.60 -11.87 -10.43
C ALA A 106 0.81 -12.41 -11.85
N GLN A 107 1.73 -13.35 -12.07
CA GLN A 107 1.96 -13.95 -13.39
C GLN A 107 0.63 -14.50 -13.94
N ASP A 108 0.36 -14.19 -15.22
CA ASP A 108 -0.88 -14.58 -15.93
C ASP A 108 -2.17 -14.15 -15.22
N GLY A 109 -2.09 -13.08 -14.41
CA GLY A 109 -3.20 -12.55 -13.65
C GLY A 109 -3.15 -12.86 -12.14
N ALA A 110 -3.81 -12.03 -11.34
CA ALA A 110 -3.79 -12.15 -9.89
C ALA A 110 -4.49 -13.42 -9.40
N LYS A 111 -3.77 -14.23 -8.63
CA LYS A 111 -4.29 -15.47 -8.02
C LYS A 111 -3.78 -15.62 -6.59
N VAL A 112 -4.68 -15.95 -5.67
CA VAL A 112 -4.32 -16.33 -4.30
C VAL A 112 -3.72 -17.73 -4.31
N LEU A 113 -2.56 -17.88 -3.65
CA LEU A 113 -1.84 -19.15 -3.48
C LEU A 113 -1.96 -19.65 -2.04
N ALA A 114 -1.90 -18.73 -1.07
CA ALA A 114 -2.17 -19.03 0.33
C ALA A 114 -3.13 -17.97 0.88
N ASP A 115 -4.20 -18.44 1.51
CA ASP A 115 -5.16 -17.58 2.19
C ASP A 115 -4.52 -16.88 3.40
N PRO A 116 -5.05 -15.72 3.80
CA PRO A 116 -4.53 -14.99 4.94
C PRO A 116 -4.63 -15.81 6.22
N GLY A 117 -3.50 -16.02 6.86
CA GLY A 117 -3.41 -16.78 8.10
C GLY A 117 -2.18 -16.42 8.91
N THR A 118 -2.21 -16.80 10.17
CA THR A 118 -1.04 -16.76 11.06
C THR A 118 -0.22 -18.05 10.98
N ASP A 119 -0.76 -19.09 10.34
CA ASP A 119 0.01 -20.28 9.96
C ASP A 119 0.93 -19.95 8.79
N ARG A 120 2.19 -19.85 9.11
CA ARG A 120 3.25 -19.45 8.19
C ARG A 120 3.67 -20.57 7.24
N ALA A 121 3.46 -21.82 7.63
CA ALA A 121 3.85 -22.97 6.80
C ALA A 121 3.17 -22.96 5.43
N ALA A 122 1.88 -22.63 5.38
CA ALA A 122 1.14 -22.51 4.13
C ALA A 122 1.69 -21.37 3.24
N ALA A 123 1.98 -20.22 3.82
CA ALA A 123 2.55 -19.08 3.09
C ALA A 123 3.97 -19.39 2.57
N VAL A 124 4.81 -20.00 3.39
CA VAL A 124 6.18 -20.41 3.03
C VAL A 124 6.16 -21.44 1.91
N SER A 125 5.31 -22.46 1.99
CA SER A 125 5.16 -23.45 0.93
C SER A 125 4.69 -22.81 -0.37
N ALA A 126 3.68 -21.93 -0.30
CA ALA A 126 3.18 -21.22 -1.48
C ALA A 126 4.25 -20.36 -2.17
N VAL A 127 5.18 -19.76 -1.42
CA VAL A 127 6.31 -19.01 -1.96
C VAL A 127 7.32 -19.95 -2.64
N ARG A 128 7.73 -21.02 -1.94
CA ARG A 128 8.74 -21.97 -2.44
C ARG A 128 8.25 -22.74 -3.68
N ASP A 129 6.99 -23.14 -3.68
CA ASP A 129 6.39 -23.96 -4.73
C ASP A 129 5.94 -23.14 -5.96
N LEU A 130 6.06 -21.78 -5.91
CA LEU A 130 5.67 -20.93 -7.03
C LEU A 130 6.50 -21.28 -8.27
N PRO A 131 5.87 -21.64 -9.40
CA PRO A 131 6.59 -21.81 -10.66
C PRO A 131 7.05 -20.46 -11.21
N VAL A 132 8.32 -20.40 -11.64
CA VAL A 132 8.89 -19.22 -12.30
C VAL A 132 8.60 -19.33 -13.79
N SER A 133 7.42 -18.91 -14.20
CA SER A 133 6.97 -19.00 -15.60
C SER A 133 5.72 -18.15 -15.80
N GLY A 134 5.33 -17.91 -17.04
CA GLY A 134 4.15 -17.14 -17.39
C GLY A 134 4.49 -15.71 -17.85
N LYS A 135 3.48 -14.87 -17.96
CA LYS A 135 3.60 -13.47 -18.36
C LYS A 135 3.57 -12.57 -17.12
N ALA A 136 4.52 -11.66 -17.00
CA ALA A 136 4.52 -10.66 -15.94
C ALA A 136 3.25 -9.78 -16.03
N ALA A 137 2.62 -9.53 -14.90
CA ALA A 137 1.36 -8.82 -14.87
C ALA A 137 1.24 -7.82 -13.70
N LEU A 138 2.37 -7.31 -13.15
CA LEU A 138 2.35 -6.34 -12.05
C LEU A 138 1.43 -5.16 -12.39
N LEU A 139 1.67 -4.48 -13.53
CA LEU A 139 0.89 -3.29 -13.90
C LEU A 139 -0.58 -3.59 -14.19
N ASP A 140 -0.93 -4.83 -14.54
CA ASP A 140 -2.29 -5.23 -14.84
C ASP A 140 -3.05 -5.69 -13.58
N CYS A 141 -2.32 -6.18 -12.57
CA CYS A 141 -2.88 -6.75 -11.35
C CYS A 141 -2.85 -5.82 -10.14
N VAL A 142 -1.92 -4.85 -10.12
CA VAL A 142 -1.68 -4.02 -8.92
C VAL A 142 -2.92 -3.27 -8.44
N GLU A 143 -3.77 -2.80 -9.35
CA GLU A 143 -5.03 -2.15 -8.99
C GLU A 143 -5.95 -3.09 -8.21
N THR A 144 -6.13 -4.32 -8.69
CA THR A 144 -6.99 -5.34 -8.05
C THR A 144 -6.45 -5.72 -6.68
N VAL A 145 -5.14 -5.93 -6.56
CA VAL A 145 -4.50 -6.26 -5.28
C VAL A 145 -4.65 -5.11 -4.28
N MET A 146 -4.42 -3.88 -4.71
CA MET A 146 -4.56 -2.70 -3.86
C MET A 146 -6.03 -2.44 -3.46
N GLN A 147 -6.98 -2.79 -4.32
CA GLN A 147 -8.41 -2.75 -3.97
C GLN A 147 -8.76 -3.77 -2.89
N LEU A 148 -8.20 -4.97 -2.97
CA LEU A 148 -8.35 -6.00 -1.94
C LEU A 148 -7.75 -5.51 -0.61
N ALA A 149 -6.53 -4.99 -0.63
CA ALA A 149 -5.85 -4.44 0.55
C ALA A 149 -6.67 -3.33 1.22
N ASP A 150 -7.17 -2.37 0.45
CA ASP A 150 -8.02 -1.30 0.97
C ASP A 150 -9.35 -1.82 1.55
N SER A 151 -9.91 -2.86 0.94
CA SER A 151 -11.15 -3.47 1.43
C SER A 151 -10.96 -4.12 2.79
N ILE A 152 -9.81 -4.76 3.01
CA ILE A 152 -9.42 -5.33 4.29
C ILE A 152 -9.15 -4.19 5.29
N LEU A 153 -8.35 -3.20 4.91
CA LEU A 153 -8.01 -2.05 5.74
C LEU A 153 -9.27 -1.29 6.21
N ALA A 154 -10.28 -1.15 5.35
CA ALA A 154 -11.52 -0.45 5.67
C ALA A 154 -12.43 -1.25 6.62
N LYS A 155 -12.45 -2.59 6.50
CA LYS A 155 -13.36 -3.47 7.24
C LYS A 155 -12.79 -3.96 8.57
N THR A 156 -11.48 -3.90 8.73
CA THR A 156 -10.77 -4.43 9.89
C THR A 156 -10.03 -3.32 10.64
N GLY A 157 -9.71 -3.56 11.91
CA GLY A 157 -8.85 -2.68 12.69
C GLY A 157 -7.35 -2.96 12.51
N VAL A 158 -6.95 -3.80 11.54
CA VAL A 158 -5.55 -4.22 11.36
C VAL A 158 -4.77 -3.23 10.47
N ARG A 159 -3.45 -3.21 10.64
CA ARG A 159 -2.55 -2.59 9.68
C ARG A 159 -2.48 -3.47 8.43
N VAL A 160 -2.42 -2.88 7.25
CA VAL A 160 -2.35 -3.62 5.98
C VAL A 160 -1.22 -3.07 5.14
N ALA A 161 -0.43 -3.93 4.52
CA ALA A 161 0.59 -3.56 3.55
C ALA A 161 0.62 -4.57 2.39
N VAL A 162 1.00 -4.09 1.22
CA VAL A 162 1.22 -4.92 0.02
C VAL A 162 2.71 -4.91 -0.31
N LEU A 163 3.29 -6.09 -0.45
CA LEU A 163 4.67 -6.29 -0.90
C LEU A 163 4.66 -7.01 -2.25
N TYR A 164 5.13 -6.35 -3.30
CA TYR A 164 5.45 -6.98 -4.58
C TYR A 164 6.93 -7.36 -4.63
N VAL A 165 7.20 -8.61 -5.02
CA VAL A 165 8.53 -9.11 -5.39
C VAL A 165 8.47 -9.49 -6.86
N THR A 166 9.25 -8.82 -7.72
CA THR A 166 9.08 -8.91 -9.17
C THR A 166 10.41 -8.86 -9.91
N ASP A 167 10.52 -9.64 -10.97
CA ASP A 167 11.55 -9.55 -11.98
C ASP A 167 11.05 -8.97 -13.32
N SER A 168 9.80 -8.46 -13.32
CA SER A 168 9.16 -7.92 -14.52
C SER A 168 9.92 -6.73 -15.10
N ASP A 169 9.94 -6.63 -16.40
CA ASP A 169 10.51 -5.49 -17.10
C ASP A 169 9.58 -4.98 -18.23
N PRO A 170 9.86 -3.82 -18.84
CA PRO A 170 9.00 -3.27 -19.89
C PRO A 170 8.84 -4.22 -21.09
N GLU A 171 9.80 -5.07 -21.36
CA GLU A 171 9.74 -6.01 -22.51
C GLU A 171 8.64 -7.05 -22.32
N ASN A 172 8.30 -7.39 -21.07
CA ASN A 172 7.18 -8.27 -20.75
C ASN A 172 5.81 -7.69 -21.20
N TYR A 173 5.72 -6.36 -21.31
CA TYR A 173 4.52 -5.63 -21.73
C TYR A 173 4.57 -5.14 -23.18
N ARG A 174 5.59 -5.55 -23.95
CA ARG A 174 5.84 -5.04 -25.31
C ARG A 174 4.65 -5.23 -26.25
N GLU A 175 3.91 -6.31 -26.11
CA GLU A 175 2.71 -6.56 -26.92
C GLU A 175 1.59 -5.55 -26.62
N ASP A 176 1.51 -5.08 -25.39
CA ASP A 176 0.54 -4.06 -24.98
C ASP A 176 0.92 -2.66 -25.48
N PHE A 177 2.22 -2.41 -25.70
CA PHE A 177 2.71 -1.14 -26.20
C PHE A 177 2.80 -1.09 -27.74
N THR A 178 2.87 -2.22 -28.40
CA THR A 178 2.96 -2.33 -29.85
C THR A 178 1.89 -3.27 -30.38
N ASN A 179 0.77 -2.73 -30.91
CA ASN A 179 -0.15 -3.55 -31.69
C ASN A 179 0.42 -3.69 -33.13
N PRO A 180 0.92 -4.87 -33.53
CA PRO A 180 1.57 -5.06 -34.83
C PRO A 180 0.60 -4.82 -36.00
N VAL A 181 -0.70 -4.95 -35.81
CA VAL A 181 -1.71 -4.71 -36.85
C VAL A 181 -1.93 -3.22 -37.09
N ILE A 182 -1.95 -2.42 -36.05
CA ILE A 182 -2.10 -0.96 -36.15
C ILE A 182 -0.79 -0.32 -36.57
N ASN A 183 0.36 -0.81 -36.05
CA ASN A 183 1.67 -0.23 -36.25
C ASN A 183 2.29 -0.49 -37.63
N SER A 184 1.74 -1.38 -38.44
CA SER A 184 2.27 -1.67 -39.78
C SER A 184 1.95 -0.58 -40.81
N SER A 185 0.90 0.21 -40.59
CA SER A 185 0.39 1.18 -41.57
C SER A 185 0.42 2.64 -41.09
N ASP A 186 0.62 2.93 -39.82
CA ASP A 186 0.57 4.27 -39.28
C ASP A 186 1.99 4.84 -39.06
N THR A 187 2.35 5.83 -39.89
CA THR A 187 3.62 6.59 -39.76
C THR A 187 3.63 7.53 -38.57
N HIS A 188 2.49 7.77 -37.92
CA HIS A 188 2.32 8.60 -36.75
C HIS A 188 2.30 7.81 -35.46
N ASP A 189 2.49 6.48 -35.52
CA ASP A 189 2.55 5.64 -34.36
C ASP A 189 3.78 5.97 -33.48
N LEU A 190 3.51 6.65 -32.37
CA LEU A 190 4.51 7.06 -31.40
C LEU A 190 5.10 5.86 -30.63
N SER A 191 4.43 4.70 -30.60
CA SER A 191 4.88 3.52 -29.88
C SER A 191 6.24 3.00 -30.34
N ARG A 192 6.54 3.15 -31.64
CA ARG A 192 7.85 2.78 -32.22
C ARG A 192 8.94 3.80 -31.96
N LYS A 193 8.56 5.07 -31.79
CA LYS A 193 9.49 6.18 -31.64
C LYS A 193 9.79 6.53 -30.17
N PHE A 194 8.80 6.30 -29.30
CA PHE A 194 8.85 6.73 -27.89
C PHE A 194 8.30 5.67 -26.96
N PRO A 195 8.90 4.49 -26.86
CA PRO A 195 8.41 3.42 -26.00
C PRO A 195 8.37 3.83 -24.52
N GLU A 196 9.29 4.72 -24.08
CA GLU A 196 9.27 5.27 -22.73
C GLU A 196 7.99 6.07 -22.44
N ALA A 197 7.49 6.82 -23.42
CA ALA A 197 6.25 7.61 -23.24
C ALA A 197 5.04 6.72 -22.99
N LEU A 198 4.96 5.56 -23.64
CA LEU A 198 3.87 4.59 -23.43
C LEU A 198 3.95 3.93 -22.05
N VAL A 199 5.17 3.57 -21.61
CA VAL A 199 5.38 3.10 -20.24
C VAL A 199 4.92 4.14 -19.23
N GLN A 200 5.32 5.39 -19.40
CA GLN A 200 4.93 6.49 -18.54
C GLN A 200 3.42 6.73 -18.55
N GLU A 201 2.78 6.64 -19.71
CA GLU A 201 1.32 6.78 -19.81
C GLU A 201 0.58 5.67 -19.06
N LYS A 202 0.98 4.40 -19.25
CA LYS A 202 0.39 3.26 -18.51
C LYS A 202 0.57 3.43 -17.01
N ILE A 203 1.78 3.76 -16.56
CA ILE A 203 2.07 4.00 -15.15
C ILE A 203 1.28 5.18 -14.60
N SER A 204 1.17 6.29 -15.35
CA SER A 204 0.39 7.46 -14.91
C SER A 204 -1.09 7.13 -14.72
N LYS A 205 -1.67 6.31 -15.60
CA LYS A 205 -3.05 5.82 -15.43
C LYS A 205 -3.22 5.00 -14.15
N VAL A 206 -2.30 4.06 -13.92
CA VAL A 206 -2.30 3.23 -12.69
C VAL A 206 -2.07 4.11 -11.46
N ALA A 207 -1.11 5.04 -11.49
CA ALA A 207 -0.83 5.96 -10.38
C ALA A 207 -2.05 6.81 -10.01
N ALA A 208 -2.80 7.30 -11.01
CA ALA A 208 -4.03 8.05 -10.77
C ALA A 208 -5.09 7.24 -10.01
N VAL A 209 -5.20 5.94 -10.30
CA VAL A 209 -6.10 5.02 -9.58
C VAL A 209 -5.58 4.74 -8.17
N LEU A 210 -4.27 4.47 -8.04
CA LEU A 210 -3.63 4.17 -6.77
C LEU A 210 -3.60 5.37 -5.83
N ALA A 211 -3.64 6.59 -6.35
CA ALA A 211 -3.73 7.81 -5.54
C ALA A 211 -4.95 7.84 -4.60
N GLY A 212 -6.01 7.10 -4.89
CA GLY A 212 -7.18 6.92 -4.03
C GLY A 212 -7.08 5.75 -3.05
N ARG A 213 -5.98 4.99 -3.05
CA ARG A 213 -5.76 3.84 -2.15
C ARG A 213 -5.08 4.27 -0.86
N GLN A 214 -5.32 3.56 0.23
CA GLN A 214 -4.80 3.89 1.57
C GLN A 214 -3.75 2.89 2.06
N ALA A 215 -3.83 1.62 1.65
CA ALA A 215 -2.81 0.64 1.97
C ALA A 215 -1.49 0.98 1.26
N PRO A 216 -0.34 0.98 1.94
CA PRO A 216 0.96 1.23 1.32
C PRO A 216 1.38 0.05 0.43
N LEU A 217 1.94 0.38 -0.73
CA LEU A 217 2.54 -0.54 -1.68
C LEU A 217 4.06 -0.50 -1.58
N PHE A 218 4.67 -1.65 -1.36
CA PHE A 218 6.12 -1.82 -1.40
C PHE A 218 6.50 -2.68 -2.59
N VAL A 219 7.60 -2.34 -3.26
CA VAL A 219 8.11 -3.08 -4.41
C VAL A 219 9.56 -3.43 -4.18
N VAL A 220 9.89 -4.72 -4.26
CA VAL A 220 11.26 -5.21 -4.40
C VAL A 220 11.41 -5.72 -5.82
N HIS A 221 12.14 -4.95 -6.63
CA HIS A 221 12.44 -5.28 -8.01
C HIS A 221 13.81 -5.96 -8.09
N LEU A 222 13.85 -7.18 -8.60
CA LEU A 222 15.02 -8.05 -8.53
C LEU A 222 16.14 -7.68 -9.48
N ARG A 223 15.87 -6.78 -10.45
CA ARG A 223 16.82 -6.43 -11.50
C ARG A 223 16.83 -4.93 -11.78
N TYR A 224 17.96 -4.28 -11.51
CA TYR A 224 18.16 -2.89 -11.93
C TYR A 224 18.59 -2.85 -13.39
N ARG A 225 17.98 -1.96 -14.18
CA ARG A 225 18.34 -1.69 -15.59
C ARG A 225 18.73 -0.23 -15.76
N SER A 226 19.80 0.03 -16.51
CA SER A 226 20.33 1.37 -16.79
C SER A 226 20.00 1.88 -18.21
N ASP A 227 19.24 1.10 -19.00
CA ASP A 227 18.74 1.57 -20.29
C ASP A 227 17.51 2.49 -20.09
N ARG A 228 17.26 3.39 -21.04
CA ARG A 228 16.22 4.42 -20.94
C ARG A 228 14.82 3.86 -20.65
N LEU A 229 14.48 2.72 -21.25
CA LEU A 229 13.17 2.10 -21.07
C LEU A 229 13.06 1.46 -19.68
N GLY A 230 14.11 0.78 -19.23
CA GLY A 230 14.23 0.23 -17.89
C GLY A 230 14.19 1.31 -16.82
N GLU A 231 14.91 2.42 -16.99
CA GLU A 231 14.88 3.56 -16.07
C GLU A 231 13.49 4.20 -15.99
N ALA A 232 12.78 4.38 -17.12
CA ALA A 232 11.42 4.89 -17.15
C ALA A 232 10.45 3.98 -16.39
N TYR A 233 10.58 2.66 -16.57
CA TYR A 233 9.76 1.65 -15.88
C TYR A 233 10.02 1.66 -14.36
N GLN A 234 11.28 1.62 -13.95
CA GLN A 234 11.69 1.64 -12.54
C GLN A 234 11.25 2.93 -11.84
N SER A 235 11.43 4.08 -12.51
CA SER A 235 10.92 5.36 -12.02
C SER A 235 9.41 5.33 -11.83
N GLY A 236 8.71 4.68 -12.75
CA GLY A 236 7.27 4.48 -12.63
C GLY A 236 6.88 3.58 -11.47
N LEU A 237 7.54 2.45 -11.26
CA LEU A 237 7.28 1.58 -10.10
C LEU A 237 7.52 2.31 -8.78
N LYS A 238 8.58 3.13 -8.71
CA LYS A 238 8.83 4.01 -7.58
C LYS A 238 7.68 4.97 -7.35
N GLN A 239 7.17 5.62 -8.40
CA GLN A 239 6.00 6.51 -8.32
C GLN A 239 4.75 5.79 -7.81
N LEU A 240 4.47 4.54 -8.27
CA LEU A 240 3.34 3.74 -7.79
C LEU A 240 3.44 3.42 -6.30
N ALA A 241 4.63 3.11 -5.80
CA ALA A 241 4.86 2.89 -4.39
C ALA A 241 4.67 4.18 -3.58
N GLU A 242 5.31 5.28 -3.99
CA GLU A 242 5.28 6.57 -3.30
C GLU A 242 3.86 7.16 -3.23
N VAL A 243 3.09 7.05 -4.31
CA VAL A 243 1.70 7.59 -4.34
C VAL A 243 0.78 6.90 -3.34
N THR A 244 1.11 5.70 -2.89
CA THR A 244 0.38 4.97 -1.85
C THR A 244 0.99 5.13 -0.44
N GLY A 245 2.18 5.74 -0.34
CA GLY A 245 2.90 5.92 0.92
C GLY A 245 3.86 4.78 1.26
N GLY A 246 4.15 3.89 0.31
CA GLY A 246 5.20 2.87 0.42
C GLY A 246 6.50 3.27 -0.27
N SER A 247 7.33 2.30 -0.64
CA SER A 247 8.62 2.52 -1.29
C SER A 247 8.98 1.40 -2.26
N ALA A 248 9.96 1.66 -3.14
CA ALA A 248 10.49 0.66 -4.05
C ALA A 248 12.01 0.54 -3.90
N ILE A 249 12.50 -0.70 -3.93
CA ILE A 249 13.94 -1.06 -3.94
C ILE A 249 14.23 -1.80 -5.23
N PHE A 250 15.36 -1.48 -5.86
CA PHE A 250 15.82 -2.11 -7.10
C PHE A 250 17.17 -2.75 -6.85
N CYS A 251 17.23 -4.09 -6.93
CA CYS A 251 18.45 -4.87 -6.69
C CYS A 251 19.36 -4.79 -7.91
N ARG A 252 20.64 -4.55 -7.71
CA ARG A 252 21.65 -4.52 -8.76
C ARG A 252 22.28 -5.88 -9.01
N SER A 253 22.23 -6.76 -8.02
CA SER A 253 22.72 -8.11 -8.09
C SER A 253 21.88 -9.06 -7.24
N SER A 254 22.05 -10.37 -7.42
CA SER A 254 21.37 -11.40 -6.63
C SER A 254 21.70 -11.35 -5.15
N GLU A 255 22.91 -10.89 -4.80
CA GLU A 255 23.37 -10.77 -3.40
C GLU A 255 22.59 -9.70 -2.63
N GLU A 256 22.03 -8.70 -3.29
CA GLU A 256 21.24 -7.63 -2.67
C GLU A 256 19.79 -8.06 -2.36
N ILE A 257 19.31 -9.15 -2.96
CA ILE A 257 17.88 -9.54 -2.92
C ILE A 257 17.41 -9.83 -1.49
N ALA A 258 18.18 -10.63 -0.75
CA ALA A 258 17.80 -11.01 0.61
C ALA A 258 17.72 -9.79 1.54
N ASP A 259 18.71 -8.90 1.47
CA ASP A 259 18.73 -7.68 2.25
C ASP A 259 17.60 -6.70 1.85
N ALA A 260 17.29 -6.60 0.56
CA ALA A 260 16.18 -5.77 0.08
C ALA A 260 14.82 -6.25 0.60
N ILE A 261 14.57 -7.57 0.59
CA ILE A 261 13.35 -8.17 1.12
C ILE A 261 13.27 -7.95 2.64
N GLN A 262 14.34 -8.25 3.36
CA GLN A 262 14.40 -8.07 4.81
C GLN A 262 14.17 -6.62 5.23
N ARG A 263 14.83 -5.65 4.57
CA ARG A 263 14.62 -4.22 4.82
C ARG A 263 13.19 -3.79 4.56
N THR A 264 12.59 -4.27 3.47
CA THR A 264 11.21 -3.91 3.13
C THR A 264 10.22 -4.47 4.15
N LEU A 265 10.39 -5.73 4.57
CA LEU A 265 9.56 -6.32 5.63
C LEU A 265 9.79 -5.62 6.99
N GLY A 266 11.03 -5.19 7.27
CA GLY A 266 11.35 -4.35 8.42
C GLY A 266 10.58 -3.02 8.41
N LEU A 267 10.52 -2.33 7.27
CA LEU A 267 9.70 -1.12 7.11
C LEU A 267 8.22 -1.40 7.30
N ILE A 268 7.71 -2.48 6.74
CA ILE A 268 6.30 -2.87 6.88
C ILE A 268 5.95 -3.12 8.34
N THR A 269 6.77 -3.90 9.05
CA THR A 269 6.52 -4.30 10.44
C THR A 269 6.67 -3.13 11.43
N SER A 270 7.59 -2.20 11.17
CA SER A 270 7.83 -1.02 12.01
C SER A 270 6.84 0.12 11.80
N SER A 271 5.95 0.04 10.80
CA SER A 271 4.99 1.10 10.51
C SER A 271 3.95 1.28 11.61
N TYR A 272 3.48 2.51 11.76
CA TYR A 272 2.23 2.81 12.47
C TYR A 272 1.10 3.02 11.46
N SER A 273 -0.13 2.78 11.87
CA SER A 273 -1.33 3.15 11.10
C SER A 273 -2.13 4.17 11.91
N VAL A 274 -2.22 5.39 11.40
CA VAL A 274 -2.96 6.48 12.04
C VAL A 274 -4.30 6.66 11.33
N THR A 275 -5.40 6.53 12.08
CA THR A 275 -6.75 6.77 11.58
C THR A 275 -7.15 8.22 11.87
N VAL A 276 -7.43 8.97 10.82
CA VAL A 276 -7.75 10.40 10.89
C VAL A 276 -9.19 10.64 10.43
N ALA A 277 -9.95 11.42 11.20
CA ALA A 277 -11.27 11.91 10.79
C ALA A 277 -11.13 12.89 9.62
N LEU A 278 -12.00 12.78 8.61
CA LEU A 278 -12.03 13.76 7.53
C LEU A 278 -13.05 14.86 7.84
N PRO A 279 -12.65 16.15 7.79
CA PRO A 279 -13.59 17.25 7.82
C PRO A 279 -14.46 17.24 6.56
N GLU A 280 -15.63 17.86 6.63
CA GLU A 280 -16.43 18.09 5.42
C GLU A 280 -15.67 19.01 4.45
N VAL A 281 -15.12 18.42 3.39
CA VAL A 281 -14.39 19.13 2.32
C VAL A 281 -14.95 18.69 0.97
N ARG A 282 -15.08 19.67 0.08
CA ARG A 282 -15.52 19.45 -1.31
C ARG A 282 -14.37 19.16 -2.27
N SER A 283 -13.13 19.10 -1.76
CA SER A 283 -11.95 18.90 -2.60
C SER A 283 -11.76 17.42 -2.94
N LYS A 284 -11.40 17.14 -4.20
CA LYS A 284 -11.00 15.79 -4.65
C LYS A 284 -9.63 15.37 -4.12
N SER A 285 -8.78 16.32 -3.72
CA SER A 285 -7.45 16.08 -3.17
C SER A 285 -7.34 16.74 -1.81
N LEU A 286 -6.77 16.01 -0.86
CA LEU A 286 -6.56 16.48 0.52
C LEU A 286 -5.06 16.46 0.83
N ASP A 287 -4.59 17.55 1.37
CA ASP A 287 -3.26 17.62 1.99
C ASP A 287 -3.40 17.29 3.48
N LEU A 288 -2.57 16.36 3.94
CA LEU A 288 -2.49 15.92 5.33
C LEU A 288 -1.18 16.43 5.93
N LYS A 289 -1.25 17.00 7.12
CA LYS A 289 -0.09 17.30 7.94
C LYS A 289 -0.25 16.64 9.31
N LEU A 290 0.72 15.82 9.68
CA LEU A 290 0.86 15.20 10.99
C LEU A 290 2.06 15.83 11.70
N ASP A 291 1.93 16.08 12.98
CA ASP A 291 3.00 16.58 13.85
C ASP A 291 2.95 15.80 15.17
N ALA A 292 4.09 15.28 15.59
CA ALA A 292 4.22 14.46 16.79
C ALA A 292 5.01 15.14 17.91
N GLY A 293 5.19 16.48 17.85
CA GLY A 293 5.73 17.27 18.95
C GLY A 293 7.17 16.98 19.40
N GLY A 294 7.90 16.07 18.71
CA GLY A 294 9.26 15.68 19.07
C GLY A 294 9.88 14.67 18.14
N TYR A 295 9.10 14.18 17.19
CA TYR A 295 9.55 13.21 16.16
C TYR A 295 9.31 13.78 14.77
N ASN A 296 10.30 13.59 13.88
CA ASN A 296 10.00 13.71 12.47
C ASN A 296 9.25 12.45 12.03
N LEU A 297 8.23 12.65 11.20
CA LEU A 297 7.39 11.58 10.70
C LEU A 297 7.52 11.47 9.19
N THR A 298 7.79 10.27 8.71
CA THR A 298 7.70 9.93 7.29
C THR A 298 6.32 9.34 7.02
N TYR A 299 5.56 9.95 6.13
CA TYR A 299 4.21 9.52 5.76
C TYR A 299 3.78 10.14 4.44
N ARG A 300 2.71 9.63 3.87
CA ARG A 300 2.08 10.22 2.70
C ARG A 300 1.30 11.48 3.07
N THR A 301 1.64 12.59 2.42
CA THR A 301 1.04 13.91 2.71
C THR A 301 -0.18 14.25 1.87
N ARG A 302 -0.42 13.55 0.75
CA ARG A 302 -1.50 13.89 -0.19
C ARG A 302 -2.37 12.68 -0.50
N PHE A 303 -3.68 12.86 -0.42
CA PHE A 303 -4.69 11.84 -0.67
C PHE A 303 -5.68 12.31 -1.72
N VAL A 304 -6.13 11.39 -2.58
CA VAL A 304 -7.23 11.63 -3.52
C VAL A 304 -8.46 10.90 -2.98
N LEU A 305 -9.55 11.64 -2.83
CA LEU A 305 -10.84 11.04 -2.46
C LEU A 305 -11.52 10.51 -3.72
N LYS A 306 -12.07 9.30 -3.64
CA LYS A 306 -12.94 8.80 -4.70
C LYS A 306 -14.20 9.65 -4.78
N GLU A 307 -14.60 10.01 -5.99
CA GLU A 307 -15.95 10.55 -6.22
C GLU A 307 -16.99 9.50 -5.80
N ARG A 308 -18.05 9.98 -5.16
CA ARG A 308 -19.21 9.17 -4.78
C ARG A 308 -20.10 8.90 -5.99
#